data_6735cfa662d491d18bf7551ce64b007f
#
_entry.id   6735cfa662d491d18bf7551ce64b007f
#
_cell.length_a   1.000
_cell.length_b   1.000
_cell.length_c   1.000
_cell.angle_alpha   90.00
_cell.angle_beta   90.00
_cell.angle_gamma   90.00
#
_symmetry.space_group_name_H-M   'P 1'
#
loop_
_entity.id
_entity.type
_entity.pdbx_description
1 polymer ?
#
loop_
_entity_poly.entity_id
_entity_poly.type
_entity_poly.pdbx_seq_one_letter_code
_entity_poly.pdbx_strand_id
1 'polypeptide(L)'
;MAMKFTEEQLNSFDKSMLIQLFLNQQEQLEKVSADLHSLDTKMQAMMEQLILANKNRFGRSSEKMEDAQQLRFAEVDGTIVFFNEAEAVCDLEAPEPETLEPALERRKKATGKKAQDMSGLPTNRIDHYMTEEELTAEFGENGWKQLPDAITRRYRFIPAKVEVDEHHVGVYASKTDGHMIKAKHPKSLLHGSPVSASLAAAVMNGKYVNAVPLYRLEQEFLRYGLAITRQNMANWMIRLGEEYLAVLYDHLHSLLYSYHVIQADETPVLVNRDGRSAGSKSYMWVYRSDHMYPEKQIILYEYQRTRNASHPREFLKNYSGICVTDGYQVYHTLEKEREDLTIAGCWVHARRRFDEALAVVPKERQKESASYLILKQIQTIYRKEGKLKELSSEERLSQRQVAIKPLVDALFVYLKQHESEVGTEKLKDAFSYALNQEKYLRVFLTDGDVPMDNNASERAIRGFCVGKKNWQMIDTINGAKASAIIYSIAETAKANNLKPYEYFEHLLTGIPKRMDDSDRSFLDDLLPWSKKLPDVVRKLKKQ
;
A
#
# COMPACT_ATOMS: atom_id res chain seq x y z
N MET A 1 17.92 27.42 -56.51
CA MET A 1 19.39 27.58 -56.56
C MET A 1 19.74 28.87 -55.84
N ALA A 2 20.54 28.82 -54.80
CA ALA A 2 20.99 30.02 -54.10
C ALA A 2 21.97 30.76 -55.06
N MET A 3 21.70 32.00 -55.39
CA MET A 3 22.65 32.85 -56.11
C MET A 3 23.87 33.08 -55.21
N LYS A 4 25.03 32.58 -55.65
CA LYS A 4 26.31 32.89 -55.01
C LYS A 4 26.92 34.06 -55.76
N PHE A 5 27.09 35.15 -55.05
CA PHE A 5 27.81 36.31 -55.59
C PHE A 5 29.32 36.10 -55.41
N THR A 6 30.10 36.49 -56.43
CA THR A 6 31.56 36.48 -56.33
C THR A 6 32.03 37.78 -55.63
N GLU A 7 33.25 37.78 -55.12
CA GLU A 7 33.83 38.93 -54.41
C GLU A 7 33.90 40.18 -55.33
N GLU A 8 34.19 39.99 -56.63
CA GLU A 8 34.19 41.05 -57.65
C GLU A 8 32.79 41.66 -57.84
N GLN A 9 31.72 40.83 -57.83
CA GLN A 9 30.34 41.29 -57.93
C GLN A 9 29.91 42.05 -56.68
N LEU A 10 30.31 41.58 -55.49
CA LEU A 10 30.03 42.28 -54.22
C LEU A 10 30.73 43.62 -54.15
N ASN A 11 31.97 43.73 -54.64
CA ASN A 11 32.72 45.01 -54.69
C ASN A 11 32.17 46.01 -55.70
N SER A 12 31.34 45.56 -56.66
CA SER A 12 30.66 46.43 -57.62
C SER A 12 29.36 47.07 -57.13
N PHE A 13 28.82 46.56 -55.99
CA PHE A 13 27.58 47.08 -55.40
C PHE A 13 27.85 48.34 -54.58
N ASP A 14 26.89 49.26 -54.59
CA ASP A 14 26.93 50.39 -53.71
C ASP A 14 26.65 50.01 -52.24
N LYS A 15 27.04 50.86 -51.30
CA LYS A 15 26.89 50.58 -49.86
C LYS A 15 25.44 50.32 -49.45
N SER A 16 24.48 50.97 -50.10
CA SER A 16 23.04 50.82 -49.76
C SER A 16 22.52 49.46 -50.20
N MET A 17 22.98 48.96 -51.35
CA MET A 17 22.62 47.65 -51.89
C MET A 17 23.22 46.48 -51.07
N LEU A 18 24.46 46.68 -50.58
CA LEU A 18 25.09 45.72 -49.66
C LEU A 18 24.37 45.63 -48.32
N ILE A 19 23.94 46.78 -47.77
CA ILE A 19 23.14 46.81 -46.51
C ILE A 19 21.81 46.12 -46.72
N GLN A 20 21.09 46.33 -47.83
CA GLN A 20 19.84 45.66 -48.12
C GLN A 20 20.02 44.14 -48.27
N LEU A 21 21.05 43.69 -48.96
CA LEU A 21 21.41 42.29 -49.10
C LEU A 21 21.72 41.64 -47.74
N PHE A 22 22.45 42.33 -46.90
CA PHE A 22 22.79 41.84 -45.56
C PHE A 22 21.54 41.73 -44.65
N LEU A 23 20.67 42.74 -44.66
CA LEU A 23 19.43 42.73 -43.89
C LEU A 23 18.48 41.62 -44.37
N ASN A 24 18.38 41.44 -45.70
CA ASN A 24 17.57 40.35 -46.26
C ASN A 24 18.14 38.97 -45.92
N GLN A 25 19.46 38.79 -45.90
CA GLN A 25 20.10 37.56 -45.44
C GLN A 25 19.91 37.31 -43.97
N GLN A 26 19.92 38.33 -43.14
CA GLN A 26 19.64 38.21 -41.70
C GLN A 26 18.19 37.78 -41.45
N GLU A 27 17.22 38.37 -42.15
CA GLU A 27 15.80 37.98 -42.08
C GLU A 27 15.58 36.54 -42.54
N GLN A 28 16.26 36.11 -43.63
CA GLN A 28 16.22 34.73 -44.09
C GLN A 28 16.83 33.75 -43.07
N LEU A 29 17.93 34.09 -42.42
CA LEU A 29 18.56 33.29 -41.36
C LEU A 29 17.66 33.16 -40.15
N GLU A 30 17.01 34.23 -39.73
CA GLU A 30 16.04 34.21 -38.60
C GLU A 30 14.84 33.31 -38.94
N LYS A 31 14.31 33.40 -40.19
CA LYS A 31 13.22 32.56 -40.63
C LYS A 31 13.61 31.08 -40.72
N VAL A 32 14.78 30.76 -41.26
CA VAL A 32 15.30 29.38 -41.32
C VAL A 32 15.56 28.85 -39.90
N SER A 33 16.04 29.66 -38.99
CA SER A 33 16.24 29.28 -37.56
C SER A 33 14.90 28.98 -36.88
N ALA A 34 13.87 29.81 -37.11
CA ALA A 34 12.53 29.60 -36.58
C ALA A 34 11.88 28.32 -37.18
N ASP A 35 12.05 28.08 -38.48
CA ASP A 35 11.55 26.87 -39.16
C ASP A 35 12.26 25.61 -38.66
N LEU A 36 13.57 25.65 -38.43
CA LEU A 36 14.34 24.56 -37.81
C LEU A 36 13.85 24.25 -36.39
N HIS A 37 13.62 25.25 -35.59
CA HIS A 37 13.10 25.08 -34.24
C HIS A 37 11.68 24.48 -34.26
N SER A 38 10.82 24.93 -35.17
CA SER A 38 9.49 24.37 -35.37
C SER A 38 9.54 22.91 -35.85
N LEU A 39 10.48 22.57 -36.72
CA LEU A 39 10.68 21.18 -37.20
C LEU A 39 11.21 20.27 -36.10
N ASP A 40 12.16 20.71 -35.31
CA ASP A 40 12.69 19.96 -34.16
C ASP A 40 11.59 19.67 -33.12
N THR A 41 10.75 20.67 -32.83
CA THR A 41 9.59 20.52 -31.95
C THR A 41 8.58 19.48 -32.49
N LYS A 42 8.27 19.52 -33.77
CA LYS A 42 7.38 18.54 -34.44
C LYS A 42 7.99 17.14 -34.42
N MET A 43 9.29 17.02 -34.65
CA MET A 43 10.00 15.74 -34.67
C MET A 43 10.04 15.13 -33.26
N GLN A 44 10.24 15.96 -32.22
CA GLN A 44 10.16 15.53 -30.82
C GLN A 44 8.75 15.02 -30.47
N ALA A 45 7.70 15.74 -30.86
CA ALA A 45 6.31 15.32 -30.65
C ALA A 45 5.98 14.00 -31.39
N MET A 46 6.49 13.81 -32.63
CA MET A 46 6.33 12.56 -33.37
C MET A 46 7.08 11.39 -32.71
N MET A 47 8.30 11.60 -32.20
CA MET A 47 9.03 10.59 -31.45
C MET A 47 8.31 10.20 -30.16
N GLU A 48 7.78 11.17 -29.44
CA GLU A 48 6.96 10.93 -28.23
C GLU A 48 5.74 10.05 -28.57
N GLN A 49 5.00 10.37 -29.61
CA GLN A 49 3.87 9.58 -30.08
C GLN A 49 4.26 8.15 -30.49
N LEU A 50 5.41 7.97 -31.16
CA LEU A 50 5.93 6.67 -31.54
C LEU A 50 6.33 5.84 -30.32
N ILE A 51 6.99 6.43 -29.34
CA ILE A 51 7.37 5.75 -28.09
C ILE A 51 6.12 5.36 -27.30
N LEU A 52 5.14 6.26 -27.19
CA LEU A 52 3.85 5.98 -26.54
C LEU A 52 3.04 4.91 -27.29
N ALA A 53 3.00 4.96 -28.63
CA ALA A 53 2.33 3.94 -29.43
C ALA A 53 3.00 2.57 -29.31
N ASN A 54 4.33 2.49 -29.27
CA ASN A 54 5.07 1.27 -29.02
C ASN A 54 4.87 0.76 -27.58
N LYS A 55 4.86 1.64 -26.59
CA LYS A 55 4.55 1.30 -25.19
C LYS A 55 3.12 0.76 -25.04
N ASN A 56 2.15 1.34 -25.76
CA ASN A 56 0.76 0.87 -25.79
C ASN A 56 0.57 -0.45 -26.56
N ARG A 57 1.36 -0.72 -27.61
CA ARG A 57 1.28 -1.96 -28.39
C ARG A 57 2.06 -3.13 -27.82
N PHE A 58 3.21 -2.88 -27.22
CA PHE A 58 4.15 -3.91 -26.73
C PHE A 58 4.44 -3.80 -25.23
N GLY A 59 4.03 -2.72 -24.59
CA GLY A 59 4.03 -2.59 -23.14
C GLY A 59 3.01 -3.56 -22.55
N ARG A 60 3.42 -4.33 -21.53
CA ARG A 60 2.51 -5.19 -20.78
C ARG A 60 1.31 -4.36 -20.35
N SER A 61 0.11 -4.72 -20.82
CA SER A 61 -1.17 -4.13 -20.42
C SER A 61 -1.51 -4.59 -18.99
N SER A 62 -0.75 -4.13 -18.03
CA SER A 62 -1.14 -4.18 -16.64
C SER A 62 -1.10 -2.75 -16.15
N GLU A 63 -2.07 -2.36 -15.32
CA GLU A 63 -1.94 -1.26 -14.37
C GLU A 63 -0.78 -1.53 -13.40
N LYS A 64 0.26 -2.19 -13.84
CA LYS A 64 1.55 -2.14 -13.20
C LYS A 64 2.02 -0.73 -13.43
N MET A 65 1.70 0.13 -12.46
CA MET A 65 2.54 1.27 -12.21
C MET A 65 3.97 0.76 -12.31
N GLU A 66 4.76 1.35 -13.18
CA GLU A 66 6.20 1.15 -13.23
C GLU A 66 6.85 1.78 -11.97
N ASP A 67 6.30 1.48 -10.82
CA ASP A 67 6.89 1.61 -9.50
C ASP A 67 8.00 0.56 -9.28
N ALA A 68 8.23 -0.22 -10.32
CA ALA A 68 9.27 -1.24 -10.32
C ALA A 68 10.67 -0.68 -10.05
N GLN A 69 10.92 0.61 -10.25
CA GLN A 69 12.23 1.19 -9.92
C GLN A 69 12.32 1.76 -8.50
N GLN A 70 11.20 2.08 -7.85
CA GLN A 70 11.22 2.56 -6.46
C GLN A 70 10.99 1.45 -5.41
N LEU A 71 10.37 0.34 -5.79
CA LEU A 71 10.08 -0.80 -4.91
C LEU A 71 10.93 -2.05 -5.18
N ARG A 72 11.86 -1.96 -6.12
CA ARG A 72 12.82 -3.04 -6.37
C ARG A 72 13.86 -3.19 -5.26
N PHE A 73 13.90 -2.26 -4.32
CA PHE A 73 14.95 -2.23 -3.31
C PHE A 73 14.37 -1.97 -1.93
N ALA A 74 13.95 -3.02 -1.24
CA ALA A 74 13.90 -2.99 0.21
C ALA A 74 15.25 -3.51 0.70
N GLU A 75 16.05 -2.64 1.28
CA GLU A 75 17.28 -3.04 1.95
C GLU A 75 16.88 -3.65 3.30
N VAL A 76 16.92 -4.97 3.37
CA VAL A 76 16.77 -5.71 4.60
C VAL A 76 18.15 -6.28 4.92
N ASP A 77 18.78 -5.78 5.98
CA ASP A 77 20.11 -6.18 6.46
C ASP A 77 21.25 -6.03 5.42
N GLY A 78 21.24 -4.93 4.64
CA GLY A 78 22.28 -4.66 3.65
C GLY A 78 22.17 -5.52 2.39
N THR A 79 21.07 -6.24 2.20
CA THR A 79 20.80 -7.05 1.02
C THR A 79 19.58 -6.49 0.29
N ILE A 80 19.75 -6.20 -0.99
CA ILE A 80 18.66 -5.77 -1.87
C ILE A 80 17.78 -6.97 -2.15
N VAL A 81 16.53 -6.96 -1.68
CA VAL A 81 15.55 -8.03 -1.91
C VAL A 81 14.55 -7.59 -2.95
N PHE A 82 14.47 -8.34 -4.04
CA PHE A 82 13.46 -8.16 -5.08
C PHE A 82 12.20 -8.93 -4.70
N PHE A 83 11.06 -8.25 -4.62
CA PHE A 83 9.76 -8.88 -4.50
C PHE A 83 9.00 -8.72 -5.82
N ASN A 84 8.99 -9.76 -6.64
CA ASN A 84 8.08 -9.87 -7.76
C ASN A 84 7.39 -11.22 -7.68
N GLU A 85 6.14 -11.26 -7.21
CA GLU A 85 5.35 -12.49 -7.17
C GLU A 85 5.13 -13.14 -8.56
N ALA A 86 5.36 -12.39 -9.65
CA ALA A 86 5.32 -12.95 -11.00
C ALA A 86 6.56 -13.77 -11.34
N GLU A 87 7.65 -13.67 -10.58
CA GLU A 87 8.86 -14.46 -10.74
C GLU A 87 8.89 -15.75 -9.92
N ALA A 88 7.86 -16.00 -9.11
CA ALA A 88 7.59 -17.34 -8.55
C ALA A 88 7.12 -18.33 -9.64
N VAL A 89 7.17 -17.94 -10.91
CA VAL A 89 6.98 -18.83 -12.05
C VAL A 89 8.33 -19.46 -12.38
N CYS A 90 8.55 -20.65 -11.80
CA CYS A 90 9.45 -21.67 -12.30
C CYS A 90 10.75 -21.16 -12.94
N ASP A 91 11.70 -20.78 -12.13
CA ASP A 91 13.11 -20.95 -12.50
C ASP A 91 13.47 -22.41 -12.20
N LEU A 92 13.54 -23.22 -13.24
CA LEU A 92 13.95 -24.64 -13.15
C LEU A 92 15.43 -24.78 -12.72
N GLU A 93 16.19 -23.68 -12.68
CA GLU A 93 17.58 -23.60 -12.20
C GLU A 93 17.66 -22.92 -10.82
N ALA A 94 16.54 -22.54 -10.19
CA ALA A 94 16.59 -22.01 -8.82
C ALA A 94 17.15 -23.09 -7.90
N PRO A 95 18.28 -22.82 -7.20
CA PRO A 95 18.84 -23.82 -6.31
C PRO A 95 17.82 -24.13 -5.22
N GLU A 96 17.55 -25.42 -5.03
CA GLU A 96 16.77 -25.88 -3.89
C GLU A 96 17.36 -25.30 -2.59
N PRO A 97 16.54 -24.99 -1.57
CA PRO A 97 17.05 -24.50 -0.30
C PRO A 97 18.10 -25.48 0.22
N GLU A 98 19.35 -25.04 0.22
CA GLU A 98 20.56 -25.81 0.40
C GLU A 98 20.45 -26.91 1.46
N THR A 99 20.43 -28.16 1.04
CA THR A 99 21.04 -29.26 1.75
C THR A 99 22.55 -29.12 1.52
N LEU A 100 23.20 -28.57 2.50
CA LEU A 100 24.63 -28.45 2.76
C LEU A 100 25.62 -29.12 1.77
N GLU A 101 26.20 -28.33 0.85
CA GLU A 101 27.57 -28.50 0.41
C GLU A 101 28.28 -27.12 0.36
N PRO A 102 29.57 -27.04 0.69
CA PRO A 102 30.24 -25.76 0.95
C PRO A 102 30.73 -25.11 -0.32
N ALA A 103 30.08 -24.03 -0.76
CA ALA A 103 30.64 -23.15 -1.77
C ALA A 103 31.65 -22.16 -1.15
N LEU A 104 32.79 -22.05 -1.77
CA LEU A 104 33.90 -21.16 -1.45
C LEU A 104 33.50 -19.69 -1.66
N GLU A 105 33.63 -18.96 -0.62
CA GLU A 105 33.68 -17.55 -0.24
C GLU A 105 32.62 -17.13 0.77
N ARG A 106 33.06 -17.21 2.03
CA ARG A 106 32.23 -16.94 3.20
C ARG A 106 32.09 -15.44 3.45
N ARG A 107 30.95 -14.85 3.12
CA ARG A 107 30.40 -13.76 3.98
C ARG A 107 30.02 -14.39 5.32
N LYS A 108 30.51 -13.82 6.44
CA LYS A 108 30.19 -14.30 7.78
C LYS A 108 28.67 -14.32 7.97
N LYS A 109 28.05 -15.50 7.91
CA LYS A 109 26.66 -15.70 8.31
C LYS A 109 26.59 -15.42 9.82
N ALA A 110 25.65 -14.57 10.24
CA ALA A 110 25.35 -14.37 11.66
C ALA A 110 24.97 -15.73 12.25
N THR A 111 25.84 -16.27 13.08
CA THR A 111 25.63 -17.53 13.82
C THR A 111 24.48 -17.32 14.81
N GLY A 112 23.41 -18.11 14.71
CA GLY A 112 22.29 -18.07 15.64
C GLY A 112 20.92 -17.75 15.03
N LYS A 113 20.81 -17.20 13.82
CA LYS A 113 19.51 -16.77 13.22
C LYS A 113 18.51 -17.93 13.12
N LYS A 114 18.91 -19.13 12.70
CA LYS A 114 18.04 -20.32 12.63
C LYS A 114 17.49 -20.74 14.00
N ALA A 115 18.32 -20.67 15.05
CA ALA A 115 17.88 -21.00 16.39
C ALA A 115 16.91 -19.95 16.94
N GLN A 116 17.14 -18.69 16.62
CA GLN A 116 16.26 -17.56 16.99
C GLN A 116 14.91 -17.62 16.25
N ASP A 117 14.91 -17.94 14.97
CA ASP A 117 13.68 -18.10 14.18
C ASP A 117 12.79 -19.25 14.68
N MET A 118 13.38 -20.30 15.26
CA MET A 118 12.68 -21.47 15.81
C MET A 118 12.26 -21.30 17.26
N SER A 119 12.85 -20.36 18.02
CA SER A 119 12.61 -20.22 19.47
C SER A 119 11.19 -19.82 19.85
N GLY A 120 10.45 -19.18 18.93
CA GLY A 120 9.08 -18.76 19.13
C GLY A 120 8.00 -19.80 18.78
N LEU A 121 8.39 -21.00 18.33
CA LEU A 121 7.46 -22.04 17.94
C LEU A 121 7.36 -23.14 19.01
N PRO A 122 6.17 -23.75 19.21
CA PRO A 122 6.02 -24.94 20.06
C PRO A 122 6.98 -26.03 19.60
N THR A 123 7.72 -26.61 20.55
CA THR A 123 8.71 -27.64 20.27
C THR A 123 8.19 -28.99 20.73
N ASN A 124 8.17 -29.96 19.81
CA ASN A 124 7.88 -31.35 20.11
C ASN A 124 9.20 -32.13 20.16
N ARG A 125 9.51 -32.76 21.28
CA ARG A 125 10.70 -33.60 21.45
C ARG A 125 10.40 -34.98 20.89
N ILE A 126 11.29 -35.49 20.04
CA ILE A 126 11.26 -36.85 19.50
C ILE A 126 12.63 -37.45 19.83
N ASP A 127 12.62 -38.50 20.63
CA ASP A 127 13.84 -39.17 21.08
C ASP A 127 14.19 -40.34 20.16
N HIS A 128 15.45 -40.45 19.80
CA HIS A 128 16.03 -41.54 19.02
C HIS A 128 17.24 -42.06 19.80
N TYR A 129 17.01 -43.10 20.58
CA TYR A 129 18.08 -43.74 21.33
C TYR A 129 18.23 -45.19 20.85
N MET A 130 19.44 -45.70 20.92
CA MET A 130 19.73 -47.12 20.70
C MET A 130 19.22 -47.92 21.91
N THR A 131 18.78 -49.14 21.68
CA THR A 131 18.41 -50.05 22.76
C THR A 131 19.67 -50.58 23.44
N GLU A 132 19.51 -51.13 24.66
CA GLU A 132 20.64 -51.74 25.37
C GLU A 132 21.25 -52.90 24.61
N GLU A 133 20.42 -53.66 23.88
CA GLU A 133 20.85 -54.77 23.03
C GLU A 133 21.76 -54.31 21.88
N GLU A 134 21.36 -53.21 21.21
CA GLU A 134 22.14 -52.62 20.14
C GLU A 134 23.47 -52.05 20.66
N LEU A 135 23.46 -51.37 21.81
CA LEU A 135 24.66 -50.81 22.45
C LEU A 135 25.60 -51.89 22.92
N THR A 136 25.06 -53.00 23.49
CA THR A 136 25.88 -54.16 23.90
C THR A 136 26.48 -54.90 22.73
N ALA A 137 25.74 -54.99 21.63
CA ALA A 137 26.26 -55.62 20.39
C ALA A 137 27.39 -54.83 19.75
N GLU A 138 27.37 -53.50 19.85
CA GLU A 138 28.39 -52.64 19.25
C GLU A 138 29.61 -52.43 20.15
N PHE A 139 29.41 -52.25 21.48
CA PHE A 139 30.44 -51.84 22.42
C PHE A 139 30.79 -52.91 23.48
N GLY A 140 30.07 -53.99 23.57
CA GLY A 140 30.17 -54.99 24.62
C GLY A 140 29.44 -54.62 25.92
N GLU A 141 29.32 -55.58 26.85
CA GLU A 141 28.67 -55.34 28.16
C GLU A 141 29.40 -54.24 28.94
N ASN A 142 28.69 -53.17 29.30
CA ASN A 142 29.19 -51.99 30.01
C ASN A 142 30.33 -51.22 29.26
N GLY A 143 30.49 -51.41 27.93
CA GLY A 143 31.51 -50.78 27.12
C GLY A 143 31.18 -49.36 26.64
N TRP A 144 30.06 -48.77 27.00
CA TRP A 144 29.58 -47.49 26.49
C TRP A 144 29.19 -46.50 27.61
N LYS A 145 29.17 -45.22 27.24
CA LYS A 145 28.60 -44.13 28.03
C LYS A 145 27.84 -43.19 27.14
N GLN A 146 26.69 -42.70 27.59
CA GLN A 146 25.93 -41.68 26.85
C GLN A 146 26.63 -40.33 26.91
N LEU A 147 26.79 -39.70 25.78
CA LEU A 147 27.25 -38.30 25.63
C LEU A 147 26.01 -37.39 25.50
N PRO A 148 26.19 -36.06 25.63
CA PRO A 148 25.10 -35.11 25.38
C PRO A 148 24.48 -35.30 24.00
N ASP A 149 23.15 -35.23 23.92
CA ASP A 149 22.39 -35.47 22.70
C ASP A 149 22.81 -34.49 21.58
N ALA A 150 22.96 -35.00 20.38
CA ALA A 150 23.06 -34.20 19.17
C ALA A 150 21.66 -33.74 18.75
N ILE A 151 21.35 -32.44 18.91
CA ILE A 151 20.01 -31.89 18.65
C ILE A 151 19.89 -31.39 17.22
N THR A 152 19.01 -32.01 16.43
CA THR A 152 18.62 -31.55 15.09
C THR A 152 17.19 -31.01 15.14
N ARG A 153 16.95 -29.80 14.60
CA ARG A 153 15.63 -29.18 14.57
C ARG A 153 15.09 -29.12 13.15
N ARG A 154 13.81 -29.52 12.96
CA ARG A 154 13.10 -29.48 11.66
C ARG A 154 11.73 -28.86 11.87
N TYR A 155 11.26 -28.08 10.90
CA TYR A 155 9.89 -27.58 10.91
C TYR A 155 8.91 -28.72 10.60
N ARG A 156 7.81 -28.75 11.35
CA ARG A 156 6.67 -29.62 11.09
C ARG A 156 5.44 -28.75 10.84
N PHE A 157 4.82 -28.87 9.68
CA PHE A 157 3.57 -28.23 9.37
C PHE A 157 2.39 -29.15 9.78
N ILE A 158 1.42 -28.58 10.50
CA ILE A 158 0.17 -29.25 10.86
C ILE A 158 -0.94 -28.55 10.08
N PRO A 159 -1.64 -29.22 9.14
CA PRO A 159 -2.76 -28.65 8.40
C PRO A 159 -3.87 -28.17 9.32
N ALA A 160 -4.66 -27.19 8.84
CA ALA A 160 -5.85 -26.73 9.56
C ALA A 160 -6.84 -27.88 9.76
N LYS A 161 -7.55 -27.87 10.89
CA LYS A 161 -8.56 -28.85 11.27
C LYS A 161 -9.86 -28.13 11.54
N VAL A 162 -10.98 -28.71 11.09
CA VAL A 162 -12.33 -28.23 11.39
C VAL A 162 -13.00 -29.26 12.30
N GLU A 163 -13.59 -28.78 13.38
CA GLU A 163 -14.29 -29.60 14.37
C GLU A 163 -15.70 -29.06 14.61
N VAL A 164 -16.59 -29.87 15.16
CA VAL A 164 -17.97 -29.50 15.52
C VAL A 164 -18.08 -29.46 17.03
N ASP A 165 -18.45 -28.30 17.56
CA ASP A 165 -18.81 -28.13 18.99
C ASP A 165 -20.29 -28.50 19.15
N GLU A 166 -20.61 -29.62 19.83
CA GLU A 166 -21.97 -30.05 20.11
C GLU A 166 -22.40 -29.58 21.50
N HIS A 167 -23.28 -28.58 21.55
CA HIS A 167 -23.76 -28.00 22.80
C HIS A 167 -24.98 -28.74 23.35
N HIS A 168 -24.82 -29.53 24.41
CA HIS A 168 -25.90 -30.19 25.13
C HIS A 168 -26.48 -29.26 26.18
N VAL A 169 -27.72 -28.78 25.98
CA VAL A 169 -28.38 -27.80 26.86
C VAL A 169 -29.48 -28.49 27.64
N GLY A 170 -29.33 -28.60 28.95
CA GLY A 170 -30.34 -29.21 29.82
C GLY A 170 -31.67 -28.44 29.79
N VAL A 171 -32.76 -29.20 29.61
CA VAL A 171 -34.13 -28.68 29.70
C VAL A 171 -34.81 -29.30 30.90
N TYR A 172 -35.36 -28.47 31.76
CA TYR A 172 -35.97 -28.90 33.02
C TYR A 172 -37.44 -28.49 33.05
N ALA A 173 -38.31 -29.34 33.54
CA ALA A 173 -39.73 -29.05 33.73
C ALA A 173 -40.12 -29.20 35.18
N SER A 174 -40.94 -28.26 35.69
CA SER A 174 -41.54 -28.32 36.99
C SER A 174 -42.56 -29.47 37.03
N LYS A 175 -42.53 -30.24 38.08
CA LYS A 175 -43.50 -31.34 38.30
C LYS A 175 -44.88 -30.88 38.76
N THR A 176 -44.97 -29.62 39.23
CA THR A 176 -46.21 -29.06 39.82
C THR A 176 -47.07 -28.31 38.81
N ASP A 177 -46.45 -27.46 37.97
CA ASP A 177 -47.16 -26.55 37.06
C ASP A 177 -46.76 -26.68 35.58
N GLY A 178 -45.85 -27.62 35.26
CA GLY A 178 -45.39 -27.82 33.87
C GLY A 178 -44.48 -26.71 33.33
N HIS A 179 -44.09 -25.71 34.12
CA HIS A 179 -43.15 -24.65 33.70
C HIS A 179 -41.81 -25.25 33.27
N MET A 180 -41.31 -24.89 32.08
CA MET A 180 -40.06 -25.39 31.56
C MET A 180 -39.00 -24.28 31.52
N ILE A 181 -37.77 -24.61 31.92
CA ILE A 181 -36.60 -23.78 31.80
C ILE A 181 -35.49 -24.50 31.08
N LYS A 182 -34.68 -23.73 30.35
CA LYS A 182 -33.44 -24.25 29.73
C LYS A 182 -32.22 -23.70 30.48
N ALA A 183 -31.18 -24.50 30.56
CA ALA A 183 -29.90 -24.05 31.08
C ALA A 183 -29.37 -22.88 30.20
N LYS A 184 -28.66 -21.95 30.85
CA LYS A 184 -28.00 -20.85 30.10
C LYS A 184 -26.91 -21.44 29.23
N HIS A 185 -26.90 -21.03 27.97
CA HIS A 185 -25.84 -21.35 27.02
C HIS A 185 -25.45 -20.10 26.22
N PRO A 186 -24.25 -20.02 25.62
CA PRO A 186 -23.86 -18.92 24.77
C PRO A 186 -24.83 -18.75 23.60
N LYS A 187 -25.22 -17.50 23.29
CA LYS A 187 -25.98 -17.20 22.08
C LYS A 187 -25.14 -17.52 20.85
N SER A 188 -25.78 -18.02 19.77
CA SER A 188 -25.12 -18.18 18.49
C SER A 188 -24.59 -16.84 17.98
N LEU A 189 -23.41 -16.85 17.35
CA LEU A 189 -22.79 -15.61 16.80
C LEU A 189 -23.74 -14.89 15.84
N LEU A 190 -24.39 -15.65 14.93
CA LEU A 190 -25.45 -15.17 14.06
C LEU A 190 -26.70 -16.03 14.24
N HIS A 191 -27.83 -15.40 14.43
CA HIS A 191 -29.10 -16.14 14.55
C HIS A 191 -29.36 -17.01 13.30
N GLY A 192 -29.66 -18.29 13.50
CA GLY A 192 -29.94 -19.25 12.45
C GLY A 192 -28.73 -19.70 11.64
N SER A 193 -27.51 -19.49 12.13
CA SER A 193 -26.28 -19.88 11.46
C SER A 193 -25.38 -20.72 12.36
N PRO A 194 -24.72 -21.77 11.84
CA PRO A 194 -23.76 -22.56 12.60
C PRO A 194 -22.35 -21.91 12.68
N VAL A 195 -22.18 -20.69 12.18
CA VAL A 195 -20.87 -20.02 12.16
C VAL A 195 -20.40 -19.67 13.56
N SER A 196 -19.21 -20.13 13.93
CA SER A 196 -18.49 -19.73 15.13
C SER A 196 -17.62 -18.49 14.88
N ALA A 197 -17.15 -17.84 15.94
CA ALA A 197 -16.20 -16.73 15.85
C ALA A 197 -14.90 -17.15 15.14
N SER A 198 -14.38 -18.36 15.44
CA SER A 198 -13.16 -18.89 14.83
C SER A 198 -13.33 -19.16 13.33
N LEU A 199 -14.46 -19.78 12.91
CA LEU A 199 -14.73 -20.02 11.49
C LEU A 199 -14.93 -18.71 10.72
N ALA A 200 -15.66 -17.74 11.29
CA ALA A 200 -15.80 -16.41 10.70
C ALA A 200 -14.45 -15.69 10.56
N ALA A 201 -13.61 -15.75 11.58
CA ALA A 201 -12.25 -15.19 11.56
C ALA A 201 -11.39 -15.87 10.50
N ALA A 202 -11.51 -17.20 10.29
CA ALA A 202 -10.80 -17.91 9.24
C ALA A 202 -11.20 -17.43 7.84
N VAL A 203 -12.50 -17.25 7.58
CA VAL A 203 -13.00 -16.70 6.32
C VAL A 203 -12.54 -15.25 6.12
N MET A 204 -12.60 -14.40 7.16
CA MET A 204 -12.12 -13.02 7.11
C MET A 204 -10.64 -12.96 6.80
N ASN A 205 -9.84 -13.73 7.53
CA ASN A 205 -8.39 -13.78 7.32
C ASN A 205 -8.04 -14.30 5.92
N GLY A 206 -8.69 -15.38 5.48
CA GLY A 206 -8.50 -15.94 4.15
C GLY A 206 -8.78 -14.92 3.03
N LYS A 207 -9.94 -14.24 3.10
CA LYS A 207 -10.36 -13.31 2.04
C LYS A 207 -9.65 -11.95 2.11
N TYR A 208 -9.59 -11.31 3.29
CA TYR A 208 -9.19 -9.90 3.42
C TYR A 208 -7.72 -9.71 3.80
N VAL A 209 -7.07 -10.73 4.35
CA VAL A 209 -5.64 -10.69 4.69
C VAL A 209 -4.81 -11.44 3.65
N ASN A 210 -5.24 -12.67 3.28
CA ASN A 210 -4.53 -13.52 2.34
C ASN A 210 -5.01 -13.36 0.89
N ALA A 211 -5.99 -12.47 0.64
CA ALA A 211 -6.55 -12.16 -0.68
C ALA A 211 -7.14 -13.39 -1.42
N VAL A 212 -7.58 -14.43 -0.71
CA VAL A 212 -8.15 -15.64 -1.30
C VAL A 212 -9.62 -15.42 -1.67
N PRO A 213 -10.05 -15.63 -2.92
CA PRO A 213 -11.46 -15.55 -3.29
C PRO A 213 -12.33 -16.58 -2.54
N LEU A 214 -13.57 -16.20 -2.21
CA LEU A 214 -14.49 -17.11 -1.48
C LEU A 214 -14.69 -18.46 -2.17
N TYR A 215 -14.65 -18.51 -3.51
CA TYR A 215 -14.72 -19.77 -4.25
C TYR A 215 -13.55 -20.71 -3.90
N ARG A 216 -12.34 -20.19 -3.77
CA ARG A 216 -11.17 -20.99 -3.38
C ARG A 216 -11.25 -21.43 -1.92
N LEU A 217 -11.77 -20.59 -1.04
CA LEU A 217 -12.03 -20.95 0.36
C LEU A 217 -13.11 -22.04 0.46
N GLU A 218 -14.17 -21.98 -0.34
CA GLU A 218 -15.19 -23.04 -0.45
C GLU A 218 -14.55 -24.38 -0.80
N GLN A 219 -13.67 -24.42 -1.79
CA GLN A 219 -12.95 -25.63 -2.19
C GLN A 219 -11.95 -26.10 -1.11
N GLU A 220 -11.33 -25.19 -0.39
CA GLU A 220 -10.41 -25.51 0.70
C GLU A 220 -11.15 -26.12 1.88
N PHE A 221 -12.26 -25.52 2.34
CA PHE A 221 -13.08 -26.06 3.41
C PHE A 221 -13.69 -27.42 3.07
N LEU A 222 -14.09 -27.63 1.79
CA LEU A 222 -14.57 -28.93 1.34
C LEU A 222 -13.49 -30.02 1.50
N ARG A 223 -12.22 -29.72 1.25
CA ARG A 223 -11.11 -30.66 1.49
C ARG A 223 -10.90 -30.99 2.97
N TYR A 224 -11.31 -30.08 3.87
CA TYR A 224 -11.33 -30.34 5.33
C TYR A 224 -12.61 -31.01 5.82
N GLY A 225 -13.49 -31.42 4.89
CA GLY A 225 -14.76 -32.07 5.21
C GLY A 225 -15.90 -31.11 5.57
N LEU A 226 -15.71 -29.80 5.43
CA LEU A 226 -16.73 -28.81 5.73
C LEU A 226 -17.37 -28.27 4.44
N ALA A 227 -18.63 -28.66 4.20
CA ALA A 227 -19.43 -28.22 3.04
C ALA A 227 -20.12 -26.89 3.36
N ILE A 228 -19.46 -25.75 3.06
CA ILE A 228 -20.04 -24.40 3.12
C ILE A 228 -19.90 -23.72 1.77
N THR A 229 -20.94 -23.01 1.34
CA THR A 229 -20.92 -22.32 0.06
C THR A 229 -20.31 -20.93 0.18
N ARG A 230 -19.72 -20.42 -0.92
CA ARG A 230 -19.29 -19.02 -1.02
C ARG A 230 -20.40 -18.04 -0.68
N GLN A 231 -21.69 -18.40 -0.95
CA GLN A 231 -22.85 -17.58 -0.62
C GLN A 231 -23.03 -17.45 0.91
N ASN A 232 -22.92 -18.57 1.64
CA ASN A 232 -22.97 -18.57 3.11
C ASN A 232 -21.86 -17.68 3.68
N MET A 233 -20.62 -17.87 3.22
CA MET A 233 -19.49 -17.06 3.65
C MET A 233 -19.69 -15.58 3.36
N ALA A 234 -20.19 -15.21 2.16
CA ALA A 234 -20.49 -13.82 1.83
C ALA A 234 -21.55 -13.22 2.75
N ASN A 235 -22.64 -13.94 3.03
CA ASN A 235 -23.69 -13.50 3.95
C ASN A 235 -23.16 -13.34 5.38
N TRP A 236 -22.31 -14.23 5.86
CA TRP A 236 -21.67 -14.07 7.17
C TRP A 236 -20.82 -12.79 7.22
N MET A 237 -20.00 -12.53 6.19
CA MET A 237 -19.16 -11.33 6.17
C MET A 237 -20.00 -10.04 6.18
N ILE A 238 -21.11 -10.01 5.41
CA ILE A 238 -22.01 -8.85 5.38
C ILE A 238 -22.64 -8.64 6.77
N ARG A 239 -23.23 -9.68 7.34
CA ARG A 239 -23.94 -9.59 8.62
C ARG A 239 -22.98 -9.26 9.79
N LEU A 240 -21.84 -9.95 9.87
CA LEU A 240 -20.86 -9.69 10.94
C LEU A 240 -20.21 -8.32 10.81
N GLY A 241 -20.00 -7.85 9.57
CA GLY A 241 -19.55 -6.49 9.30
C GLY A 241 -20.54 -5.45 9.83
N GLU A 242 -21.82 -5.61 9.52
CA GLU A 242 -22.87 -4.66 9.88
C GLU A 242 -23.31 -4.77 11.35
N GLU A 243 -23.54 -6.01 11.85
CA GLU A 243 -24.08 -6.24 13.19
C GLU A 243 -23.04 -5.98 14.30
N TYR A 244 -21.74 -6.28 14.07
CA TYR A 244 -20.73 -6.24 15.14
C TYR A 244 -19.52 -5.37 14.82
N LEU A 245 -18.93 -5.48 13.63
CA LEU A 245 -17.66 -4.81 13.37
C LEU A 245 -17.81 -3.32 13.05
N ALA A 246 -19.00 -2.90 12.60
CA ALA A 246 -19.30 -1.49 12.32
C ALA A 246 -19.11 -0.61 13.56
N VAL A 247 -19.48 -1.07 14.76
CA VAL A 247 -19.34 -0.27 15.99
C VAL A 247 -17.88 0.04 16.32
N LEU A 248 -16.97 -0.90 16.07
CA LEU A 248 -15.52 -0.68 16.23
C LEU A 248 -14.97 0.23 15.12
N TYR A 249 -15.46 0.06 13.88
CA TYR A 249 -15.11 0.94 12.77
C TYR A 249 -15.48 2.39 13.06
N ASP A 250 -16.70 2.65 13.53
CA ASP A 250 -17.18 3.99 13.86
C ASP A 250 -16.38 4.59 15.04
N HIS A 251 -16.00 3.76 16.00
CA HIS A 251 -15.16 4.19 17.11
C HIS A 251 -13.75 4.58 16.62
N LEU A 252 -13.12 3.76 15.76
CA LEU A 252 -11.85 4.09 15.13
C LEU A 252 -11.93 5.33 14.26
N HIS A 253 -13.07 5.56 13.56
CA HIS A 253 -13.31 6.76 12.77
C HIS A 253 -13.34 8.01 13.66
N SER A 254 -14.04 7.95 14.79
CA SER A 254 -14.07 9.04 15.75
C SER A 254 -12.67 9.35 16.32
N LEU A 255 -11.87 8.31 16.59
CA LEU A 255 -10.50 8.47 17.07
C LEU A 255 -9.57 9.07 16.00
N LEU A 256 -9.81 8.77 14.71
CA LEU A 256 -9.01 9.32 13.62
C LEU A 256 -9.07 10.86 13.58
N TYR A 257 -10.17 11.46 14.02
CA TYR A 257 -10.30 12.92 14.09
C TYR A 257 -9.38 13.59 15.10
N SER A 258 -8.81 12.84 16.05
CA SER A 258 -7.85 13.36 17.03
C SER A 258 -6.42 13.50 16.50
N TYR A 259 -6.14 12.99 15.30
CA TYR A 259 -4.81 13.07 14.70
C TYR A 259 -4.60 14.40 13.99
N HIS A 260 -3.46 15.03 14.22
CA HIS A 260 -3.11 16.28 13.59
C HIS A 260 -2.90 16.14 12.07
N VAL A 261 -2.28 15.04 11.65
CA VAL A 261 -2.03 14.73 10.24
C VAL A 261 -2.62 13.39 9.87
N ILE A 262 -3.45 13.36 8.83
CA ILE A 262 -3.96 12.14 8.20
C ILE A 262 -3.58 12.10 6.72
N GLN A 263 -3.76 10.94 6.12
CA GLN A 263 -3.55 10.74 4.68
C GLN A 263 -4.82 10.17 4.07
N ALA A 264 -5.12 10.56 2.84
CA ALA A 264 -6.27 10.07 2.10
C ALA A 264 -5.89 9.73 0.65
N ASP A 265 -6.56 8.70 0.11
CA ASP A 265 -6.41 8.25 -1.27
C ASP A 265 -7.64 7.42 -1.66
N GLU A 266 -7.83 7.11 -2.96
CA GLU A 266 -8.93 6.27 -3.41
C GLU A 266 -8.56 5.40 -4.61
N THR A 267 -9.25 4.27 -4.77
CA THR A 267 -9.08 3.36 -5.91
C THR A 267 -10.42 2.93 -6.48
N PRO A 268 -10.54 2.80 -7.81
CA PRO A 268 -11.78 2.31 -8.42
C PRO A 268 -12.03 0.85 -8.06
N VAL A 269 -13.31 0.51 -7.86
CA VAL A 269 -13.81 -0.85 -7.65
C VAL A 269 -15.07 -1.07 -8.49
N LEU A 270 -15.29 -2.28 -8.98
CA LEU A 270 -16.51 -2.66 -9.68
C LEU A 270 -17.49 -3.33 -8.70
N VAL A 271 -18.73 -2.84 -8.69
CA VAL A 271 -19.84 -3.41 -7.92
C VAL A 271 -20.99 -3.69 -8.88
N ASN A 272 -21.38 -4.98 -9.02
CA ASN A 272 -22.31 -5.40 -10.04
C ASN A 272 -23.73 -4.85 -9.84
N ARG A 273 -24.23 -4.96 -8.61
CA ARG A 273 -25.61 -4.58 -8.24
C ARG A 273 -25.63 -3.29 -7.44
N ASP A 274 -25.11 -2.21 -8.04
CA ASP A 274 -25.14 -0.88 -7.41
C ASP A 274 -26.24 0.03 -7.98
N GLY A 275 -27.08 -0.50 -8.86
CA GLY A 275 -28.21 0.22 -9.47
C GLY A 275 -27.81 1.13 -10.64
N ARG A 276 -26.59 1.01 -11.16
CA ARG A 276 -26.09 1.74 -12.33
C ARG A 276 -25.82 0.78 -13.49
N SER A 277 -25.45 1.32 -14.65
CA SER A 277 -25.06 0.52 -15.83
C SER A 277 -23.84 -0.36 -15.54
N ALA A 278 -23.78 -1.53 -16.17
CA ALA A 278 -22.65 -2.46 -16.04
C ALA A 278 -21.31 -1.75 -16.37
N GLY A 279 -20.31 -2.01 -15.56
CA GLY A 279 -18.98 -1.40 -15.72
C GLY A 279 -18.84 0.00 -15.09
N SER A 280 -19.89 0.54 -14.47
CA SER A 280 -19.79 1.80 -13.71
C SER A 280 -18.77 1.67 -12.58
N LYS A 281 -17.81 2.61 -12.51
CA LYS A 281 -16.79 2.62 -11.46
C LYS A 281 -17.38 3.16 -10.16
N SER A 282 -17.28 2.36 -9.11
CA SER A 282 -17.38 2.78 -7.71
C SER A 282 -15.97 2.97 -7.14
N TYR A 283 -15.84 3.45 -5.92
CA TYR A 283 -14.54 3.77 -5.32
C TYR A 283 -14.44 3.23 -3.91
N MET A 284 -13.24 2.77 -3.58
CA MET A 284 -12.82 2.47 -2.23
C MET A 284 -11.87 3.58 -1.80
N TRP A 285 -12.31 4.40 -0.86
CA TRP A 285 -11.54 5.47 -0.25
C TRP A 285 -10.75 4.92 0.92
N VAL A 286 -9.58 5.48 1.18
CA VAL A 286 -8.75 5.16 2.34
C VAL A 286 -8.43 6.44 3.07
N TYR A 287 -8.63 6.41 4.38
CA TYR A 287 -8.20 7.46 5.30
C TYR A 287 -7.36 6.82 6.40
N ARG A 288 -6.24 7.41 6.71
CA ARG A 288 -5.37 6.81 7.71
C ARG A 288 -4.58 7.84 8.51
N SER A 289 -4.17 7.45 9.74
CA SER A 289 -3.15 8.18 10.46
C SER A 289 -1.80 8.04 9.78
N ASP A 290 -0.93 9.05 9.92
CA ASP A 290 0.42 8.99 9.38
C ASP A 290 1.31 8.00 10.16
N HIS A 291 2.45 7.65 9.54
CA HIS A 291 3.53 6.87 10.14
C HIS A 291 4.20 7.56 11.34
N MET A 292 4.00 8.86 11.50
CA MET A 292 4.44 9.61 12.69
C MET A 292 3.76 9.15 13.98
N TYR A 293 2.69 8.36 13.87
CA TYR A 293 1.98 7.77 15.01
C TYR A 293 2.15 6.24 15.04
N PRO A 294 3.37 5.70 15.25
CA PRO A 294 3.66 4.29 15.03
C PRO A 294 2.93 3.34 15.98
N GLU A 295 2.55 3.83 17.18
CA GLU A 295 1.96 3.00 18.24
C GLU A 295 0.43 2.89 18.18
N LYS A 296 -0.23 3.75 17.39
CA LYS A 296 -1.71 3.84 17.32
C LYS A 296 -2.16 4.12 15.90
N GLN A 297 -1.72 3.31 14.95
CA GLN A 297 -2.10 3.51 13.56
C GLN A 297 -3.56 3.12 13.32
N ILE A 298 -4.28 3.97 12.60
CA ILE A 298 -5.64 3.74 12.14
C ILE A 298 -5.62 3.75 10.61
N ILE A 299 -6.24 2.76 9.99
CA ILE A 299 -6.43 2.67 8.54
C ILE A 299 -7.89 2.33 8.28
N LEU A 300 -8.64 3.24 7.67
CA LEU A 300 -10.06 3.08 7.40
C LEU A 300 -10.31 3.09 5.90
N TYR A 301 -11.12 2.13 5.44
CA TYR A 301 -11.65 2.09 4.08
C TYR A 301 -13.11 2.49 4.10
N GLU A 302 -13.53 3.23 3.09
CA GLU A 302 -14.92 3.62 2.89
C GLU A 302 -15.34 3.32 1.45
N TYR A 303 -16.43 2.58 1.26
CA TYR A 303 -17.01 2.35 -0.05
C TYR A 303 -17.95 3.48 -0.45
N GLN A 304 -17.76 4.01 -1.66
CA GLN A 304 -18.63 5.01 -2.24
C GLN A 304 -18.93 4.73 -3.73
N ARG A 305 -20.15 5.02 -4.16
CA ARG A 305 -20.59 4.77 -5.53
C ARG A 305 -19.93 5.67 -6.57
N THR A 306 -19.43 6.82 -6.17
CA THR A 306 -18.84 7.83 -7.06
C THR A 306 -17.56 8.40 -6.47
N ARG A 307 -16.87 9.22 -7.27
CA ARG A 307 -15.69 9.99 -6.82
C ARG A 307 -16.07 11.46 -6.54
N ASN A 308 -17.22 11.69 -5.96
CA ASN A 308 -17.75 13.03 -5.70
C ASN A 308 -17.20 13.63 -4.40
N ALA A 309 -17.08 14.97 -4.37
CA ALA A 309 -16.63 15.73 -3.19
C ALA A 309 -17.49 15.55 -1.94
N SER A 310 -18.77 15.17 -2.10
CA SER A 310 -19.67 14.91 -0.98
C SER A 310 -19.18 13.79 -0.07
N HIS A 311 -18.43 12.80 -0.61
CA HIS A 311 -17.98 11.65 0.16
C HIS A 311 -16.86 12.04 1.15
N PRO A 312 -15.70 12.57 0.72
CA PRO A 312 -14.70 13.01 1.67
C PRO A 312 -15.17 14.19 2.54
N ARG A 313 -16.13 15.01 2.07
CA ARG A 313 -16.77 16.06 2.89
C ARG A 313 -17.50 15.46 4.10
N GLU A 314 -18.30 14.42 3.89
CA GLU A 314 -19.02 13.74 4.97
C GLU A 314 -18.07 12.97 5.87
N PHE A 315 -17.11 12.23 5.29
CA PHE A 315 -16.14 11.46 6.09
C PHE A 315 -15.28 12.35 6.98
N LEU A 316 -14.83 13.50 6.49
CA LEU A 316 -13.94 14.43 7.19
C LEU A 316 -14.69 15.56 7.92
N LYS A 317 -16.01 15.50 8.03
CA LYS A 317 -16.84 16.64 8.54
C LYS A 317 -16.40 17.16 9.91
N ASN A 318 -15.97 16.28 10.79
CA ASN A 318 -15.54 16.60 12.16
C ASN A 318 -14.00 16.57 12.32
N TYR A 319 -13.25 16.35 11.25
CA TYR A 319 -11.81 16.38 11.27
C TYR A 319 -11.30 17.81 11.15
N SER A 320 -10.35 18.19 11.99
CA SER A 320 -9.61 19.46 11.91
C SER A 320 -8.11 19.16 11.92
N GLY A 321 -7.37 19.66 10.91
CA GLY A 321 -5.94 19.39 10.78
C GLY A 321 -5.46 19.34 9.34
N ILE A 322 -4.43 18.53 9.08
CA ILE A 322 -3.77 18.44 7.77
C ILE A 322 -4.07 17.09 7.14
N CYS A 323 -4.57 17.10 5.89
CA CYS A 323 -4.81 15.89 5.11
C CYS A 323 -3.87 15.85 3.89
N VAL A 324 -3.02 14.82 3.83
CA VAL A 324 -2.08 14.60 2.72
C VAL A 324 -2.76 13.80 1.63
N THR A 325 -2.74 14.30 0.39
CA THR A 325 -3.47 13.70 -0.75
C THR A 325 -2.64 13.72 -2.04
N ASP A 326 -3.16 13.07 -3.09
CA ASP A 326 -2.53 12.97 -4.41
C ASP A 326 -2.68 14.22 -5.31
N GLY A 327 -3.35 15.26 -4.86
CA GLY A 327 -3.64 16.46 -5.66
C GLY A 327 -4.97 16.36 -6.44
N TYR A 328 -5.84 15.43 -6.06
CA TYR A 328 -7.18 15.37 -6.62
C TYR A 328 -8.01 16.62 -6.25
N GLN A 329 -8.60 17.26 -7.25
CA GLN A 329 -9.29 18.55 -7.15
C GLN A 329 -10.37 18.61 -6.06
N VAL A 330 -10.97 17.49 -5.72
CA VAL A 330 -11.99 17.36 -4.68
C VAL A 330 -11.48 17.82 -3.32
N TYR A 331 -10.29 17.44 -2.94
CA TYR A 331 -9.69 17.84 -1.66
C TYR A 331 -9.41 19.34 -1.61
N HIS A 332 -8.96 19.93 -2.75
CA HIS A 332 -8.76 21.38 -2.85
C HIS A 332 -10.08 22.15 -2.71
N THR A 333 -11.20 21.56 -3.13
CA THR A 333 -12.53 22.14 -2.93
C THR A 333 -12.90 22.14 -1.45
N LEU A 334 -12.64 21.05 -0.73
CA LEU A 334 -12.90 20.95 0.70
C LEU A 334 -12.08 21.98 1.51
N GLU A 335 -10.80 22.17 1.17
CA GLU A 335 -9.96 23.18 1.83
C GLU A 335 -10.50 24.60 1.65
N LYS A 336 -11.04 24.92 0.46
CA LYS A 336 -11.65 26.24 0.21
C LYS A 336 -12.96 26.48 0.98
N GLU A 337 -13.66 25.40 1.32
CA GLU A 337 -14.91 25.45 2.08
C GLU A 337 -14.69 25.51 3.60
N ARG A 338 -13.45 25.22 4.08
CA ARG A 338 -13.15 25.01 5.50
C ARG A 338 -11.82 25.62 5.90
N GLU A 339 -11.81 26.47 6.92
CA GLU A 339 -10.61 27.11 7.46
C GLU A 339 -9.80 26.17 8.37
N ASP A 340 -10.47 25.14 8.92
CA ASP A 340 -9.85 24.17 9.86
C ASP A 340 -9.26 22.94 9.18
N LEU A 341 -9.29 22.88 7.85
CA LEU A 341 -8.72 21.81 7.04
C LEU A 341 -7.65 22.34 6.09
N THR A 342 -6.42 21.84 6.21
CA THR A 342 -5.33 22.13 5.29
C THR A 342 -5.01 20.90 4.45
N ILE A 343 -4.84 21.09 3.14
CA ILE A 343 -4.45 20.00 2.22
C ILE A 343 -2.96 20.09 1.93
N ALA A 344 -2.24 18.98 2.11
CA ALA A 344 -0.86 18.82 1.71
C ALA A 344 -0.75 17.93 0.47
N GLY A 345 0.10 18.33 -0.48
CA GLY A 345 0.28 17.63 -1.75
C GLY A 345 1.39 16.56 -1.67
N CYS A 346 1.29 15.56 -2.54
CA CYS A 346 2.24 14.45 -2.63
C CYS A 346 3.35 14.73 -3.66
N TRP A 347 4.60 14.78 -3.21
CA TRP A 347 5.78 14.97 -4.08
C TRP A 347 6.04 13.77 -5.00
N VAL A 348 5.59 12.57 -4.64
CA VAL A 348 5.72 11.38 -5.52
C VAL A 348 4.95 11.58 -6.82
N HIS A 349 3.75 12.16 -6.76
CA HIS A 349 2.94 12.43 -7.95
C HIS A 349 3.59 13.50 -8.85
N ALA A 350 4.14 14.57 -8.27
CA ALA A 350 4.89 15.55 -9.02
C ALA A 350 6.14 14.92 -9.69
N ARG A 351 6.91 14.15 -8.93
CA ARG A 351 8.08 13.43 -9.44
C ARG A 351 7.73 12.47 -10.58
N ARG A 352 6.67 11.68 -10.43
CA ARG A 352 6.23 10.70 -11.44
C ARG A 352 5.98 11.35 -12.80
N ARG A 353 5.37 12.54 -12.83
CA ARG A 353 5.14 13.27 -14.10
C ARG A 353 6.44 13.66 -14.79
N PHE A 354 7.45 14.06 -14.04
CA PHE A 354 8.79 14.32 -14.61
C PHE A 354 9.51 13.04 -15.03
N ASP A 355 9.32 11.91 -14.32
CA ASP A 355 9.83 10.59 -14.74
C ASP A 355 9.18 10.15 -16.06
N GLU A 356 7.86 10.35 -16.22
CA GLU A 356 7.15 10.07 -17.47
C GLU A 356 7.63 10.97 -18.61
N ALA A 357 7.88 12.26 -18.34
CA ALA A 357 8.44 13.19 -19.31
C ALA A 357 9.89 12.82 -19.69
N LEU A 358 10.69 12.31 -18.76
CA LEU A 358 12.04 11.82 -19.07
C LEU A 358 12.02 10.53 -19.89
N ALA A 359 11.04 9.65 -19.66
CA ALA A 359 10.93 8.36 -20.34
C ALA A 359 10.69 8.48 -21.86
N VAL A 360 10.20 9.61 -22.34
CA VAL A 360 9.99 9.88 -23.79
C VAL A 360 11.19 10.59 -24.43
N VAL A 361 12.21 10.98 -23.64
CA VAL A 361 13.46 11.55 -24.18
C VAL A 361 14.41 10.43 -24.58
N PRO A 362 15.05 10.48 -25.78
CA PRO A 362 16.07 9.53 -26.19
C PRO A 362 17.19 9.40 -25.16
N LYS A 363 17.66 8.18 -24.89
CA LYS A 363 18.61 7.87 -23.79
C LYS A 363 19.87 8.74 -23.83
N GLU A 364 20.36 9.03 -25.04
CA GLU A 364 21.58 9.82 -25.26
C GLU A 364 21.43 11.27 -24.80
N ARG A 365 20.18 11.82 -24.90
CA ARG A 365 19.86 13.22 -24.57
C ARG A 365 19.23 13.39 -23.18
N GLN A 366 18.95 12.30 -22.46
CA GLN A 366 18.27 12.36 -21.17
C GLN A 366 19.01 13.23 -20.15
N LYS A 367 20.33 13.12 -20.07
CA LYS A 367 21.15 13.85 -19.07
C LYS A 367 21.14 15.37 -19.25
N GLU A 368 20.84 15.84 -20.45
CA GLU A 368 20.77 17.26 -20.81
C GLU A 368 19.34 17.81 -20.75
N SER A 369 18.36 16.94 -20.56
CA SER A 369 16.95 17.33 -20.54
C SER A 369 16.55 18.04 -19.24
N ALA A 370 15.61 18.98 -19.34
CA ALA A 370 15.02 19.67 -18.19
C ALA A 370 14.40 18.68 -17.19
N SER A 371 13.73 17.62 -17.66
CA SER A 371 13.19 16.55 -16.82
C SER A 371 14.23 15.92 -15.91
N TYR A 372 15.42 15.60 -16.46
CA TYR A 372 16.52 14.99 -15.70
C TYR A 372 17.06 15.94 -14.62
N LEU A 373 17.23 17.22 -14.96
CA LEU A 373 17.73 18.23 -14.01
C LEU A 373 16.74 18.42 -12.85
N ILE A 374 15.44 18.51 -13.15
CA ILE A 374 14.37 18.64 -12.17
C ILE A 374 14.31 17.39 -11.27
N LEU A 375 14.36 16.20 -11.84
CA LEU A 375 14.37 14.94 -11.08
C LEU A 375 15.57 14.85 -10.14
N LYS A 376 16.74 15.31 -10.56
CA LYS A 376 17.94 15.37 -9.72
C LYS A 376 17.78 16.35 -8.56
N GLN A 377 17.11 17.48 -8.77
CA GLN A 377 16.77 18.43 -7.70
C GLN A 377 15.78 17.82 -6.72
N ILE A 378 14.69 17.22 -7.21
CA ILE A 378 13.70 16.50 -6.38
C ILE A 378 14.38 15.39 -5.57
N GLN A 379 15.25 14.59 -6.19
CA GLN A 379 16.02 13.55 -5.50
C GLN A 379 16.91 14.12 -4.38
N THR A 380 17.48 15.31 -4.60
CA THR A 380 18.30 15.99 -3.57
C THR A 380 17.43 16.43 -2.39
N ILE A 381 16.21 16.92 -2.64
CA ILE A 381 15.23 17.26 -1.60
C ILE A 381 14.89 16.01 -0.78
N TYR A 382 14.52 14.90 -1.42
CA TYR A 382 14.22 13.64 -0.75
C TYR A 382 15.39 13.09 0.08
N ARG A 383 16.61 13.18 -0.46
CA ARG A 383 17.81 12.72 0.27
C ARG A 383 18.08 13.54 1.53
N LYS A 384 17.81 14.86 1.50
CA LYS A 384 17.94 15.71 2.69
C LYS A 384 16.81 15.41 3.68
N GLU A 385 15.58 15.30 3.22
CA GLU A 385 14.44 14.96 4.06
C GLU A 385 14.63 13.60 4.76
N GLY A 386 15.14 12.60 4.03
CA GLY A 386 15.43 11.28 4.58
C GLY A 386 16.38 11.26 5.79
N LYS A 387 17.24 12.29 5.93
CA LYS A 387 18.14 12.43 7.08
C LYS A 387 17.45 13.02 8.33
N LEU A 388 16.24 13.53 8.16
CA LEU A 388 15.49 14.19 9.24
C LEU A 388 14.49 13.24 9.94
N LYS A 389 14.40 11.98 9.54
CA LYS A 389 13.39 11.03 10.02
C LYS A 389 13.37 10.84 11.53
N GLU A 390 14.57 10.81 12.14
CA GLU A 390 14.73 10.53 13.57
C GLU A 390 14.61 11.80 14.45
N LEU A 391 14.47 12.98 13.83
CA LEU A 391 14.34 14.25 14.56
C LEU A 391 12.90 14.45 15.06
N SER A 392 12.77 15.23 16.14
CA SER A 392 11.47 15.72 16.60
C SER A 392 10.78 16.58 15.54
N SER A 393 9.48 16.82 15.66
CA SER A 393 8.71 17.68 14.74
C SER A 393 9.31 19.07 14.62
N GLU A 394 9.64 19.69 15.76
CA GLU A 394 10.20 21.04 15.83
C GLU A 394 11.59 21.13 15.19
N GLU A 395 12.48 20.17 15.51
CA GLU A 395 13.81 20.10 14.93
C GLU A 395 13.74 19.84 13.41
N ARG A 396 12.84 18.97 12.98
CA ARG A 396 12.61 18.65 11.57
C ARG A 396 12.12 19.90 10.84
N LEU A 397 11.16 20.62 11.38
CA LEU A 397 10.67 21.88 10.80
C LEU A 397 11.81 22.90 10.66
N SER A 398 12.59 23.10 11.72
CA SER A 398 13.75 24.02 11.69
C SER A 398 14.75 23.64 10.60
N GLN A 399 15.11 22.36 10.49
CA GLN A 399 16.02 21.86 9.45
C GLN A 399 15.42 21.97 8.05
N ARG A 400 14.12 21.78 7.88
CA ARG A 400 13.42 22.00 6.60
C ARG A 400 13.53 23.44 6.14
N GLN A 401 13.38 24.42 7.04
CA GLN A 401 13.51 25.84 6.71
C GLN A 401 14.92 26.19 6.22
N VAL A 402 15.96 25.64 6.85
CA VAL A 402 17.35 25.95 6.53
C VAL A 402 17.87 25.17 5.31
N ALA A 403 17.59 23.87 5.25
CA ALA A 403 18.26 22.98 4.30
C ALA A 403 17.40 22.57 3.09
N ILE A 404 16.07 22.59 3.20
CA ILE A 404 15.16 22.09 2.16
C ILE A 404 14.40 23.22 1.48
N LYS A 405 13.85 24.17 2.23
CA LYS A 405 13.09 25.28 1.67
C LYS A 405 13.83 26.03 0.55
N PRO A 406 15.13 26.36 0.67
CA PRO A 406 15.86 27.02 -0.42
C PRO A 406 15.92 26.20 -1.71
N LEU A 407 15.97 24.86 -1.61
CA LEU A 407 15.97 23.98 -2.78
C LEU A 407 14.59 23.92 -3.44
N VAL A 408 13.53 23.90 -2.64
CA VAL A 408 12.14 23.95 -3.13
C VAL A 408 11.88 25.29 -3.79
N ASP A 409 12.33 26.40 -3.18
CA ASP A 409 12.21 27.76 -3.74
C ASP A 409 12.93 27.86 -5.09
N ALA A 410 14.17 27.36 -5.18
CA ALA A 410 14.95 27.36 -6.41
C ALA A 410 14.28 26.51 -7.51
N LEU A 411 13.72 25.35 -7.15
CA LEU A 411 12.99 24.51 -8.09
C LEU A 411 11.77 25.23 -8.68
N PHE A 412 10.93 25.85 -7.85
CA PHE A 412 9.75 26.56 -8.33
C PHE A 412 10.08 27.84 -9.10
N VAL A 413 11.16 28.54 -8.75
CA VAL A 413 11.67 29.65 -9.56
C VAL A 413 12.08 29.15 -10.94
N TYR A 414 12.81 28.04 -11.03
CA TYR A 414 13.21 27.44 -12.29
C TYR A 414 11.98 27.04 -13.14
N LEU A 415 10.99 26.37 -12.54
CA LEU A 415 9.77 25.98 -13.24
C LEU A 415 9.02 27.18 -13.82
N LYS A 416 8.86 28.27 -13.04
CA LYS A 416 8.17 29.49 -13.49
C LYS A 416 8.91 30.19 -14.62
N GLN A 417 10.25 30.22 -14.56
CA GLN A 417 11.05 30.88 -15.59
C GLN A 417 11.04 30.15 -16.93
N HIS A 418 10.95 28.81 -16.90
CA HIS A 418 11.05 27.99 -18.12
C HIS A 418 9.70 27.39 -18.58
N GLU A 419 8.58 27.78 -17.99
CA GLU A 419 7.24 27.26 -18.35
C GLU A 419 6.91 27.47 -19.83
N SER A 420 7.27 28.62 -20.39
CA SER A 420 7.02 28.97 -21.81
C SER A 420 7.96 28.26 -22.80
N GLU A 421 9.09 27.73 -22.34
CA GLU A 421 10.12 27.11 -23.18
C GLU A 421 9.95 25.62 -23.37
N VAL A 422 8.93 25.03 -22.72
CA VAL A 422 8.73 23.57 -22.71
C VAL A 422 8.21 23.05 -24.04
N GLY A 423 9.02 22.21 -24.72
CA GLY A 423 8.76 21.73 -26.08
C GLY A 423 7.83 20.50 -26.18
N THR A 424 7.82 19.60 -25.19
CA THR A 424 7.07 18.35 -25.26
C THR A 424 5.79 18.40 -24.41
N GLU A 425 4.74 17.72 -24.86
CA GLU A 425 3.44 17.70 -24.17
C GLU A 425 3.54 17.12 -22.76
N LYS A 426 4.28 16.01 -22.59
CA LYS A 426 4.51 15.39 -21.28
C LYS A 426 5.25 16.29 -20.30
N LEU A 427 6.21 17.05 -20.78
CA LEU A 427 6.92 17.99 -19.93
C LEU A 427 6.05 19.20 -19.56
N LYS A 428 5.20 19.69 -20.50
CA LYS A 428 4.19 20.72 -20.20
C LYS A 428 3.22 20.28 -19.11
N ASP A 429 2.71 19.04 -19.21
CA ASP A 429 1.86 18.45 -18.18
C ASP A 429 2.55 18.39 -16.81
N ALA A 430 3.83 18.01 -16.78
CA ALA A 430 4.60 17.93 -15.54
C ALA A 430 4.82 19.31 -14.91
N PHE A 431 5.17 20.33 -15.73
CA PHE A 431 5.32 21.71 -15.27
C PHE A 431 4.00 22.27 -14.74
N SER A 432 2.93 22.16 -15.55
CA SER A 432 1.60 22.64 -15.19
C SER A 432 1.10 21.99 -13.90
N TYR A 433 1.28 20.68 -13.75
CA TYR A 433 0.93 20.00 -12.50
C TYR A 433 1.72 20.55 -11.31
N ALA A 434 3.06 20.63 -11.42
CA ALA A 434 3.89 21.10 -10.31
C ALA A 434 3.54 22.52 -9.90
N LEU A 435 3.37 23.44 -10.86
CA LEU A 435 3.01 24.83 -10.61
C LEU A 435 1.61 24.96 -10.00
N ASN A 436 0.61 24.24 -10.50
CA ASN A 436 -0.75 24.24 -9.94
C ASN A 436 -0.80 23.64 -8.52
N GLN A 437 0.13 22.73 -8.21
CA GLN A 437 0.22 22.08 -6.90
C GLN A 437 1.21 22.79 -5.95
N GLU A 438 1.88 23.88 -6.35
CA GLU A 438 2.92 24.52 -5.55
C GLU A 438 2.47 24.82 -4.12
N LYS A 439 1.28 25.41 -3.94
CA LYS A 439 0.72 25.70 -2.61
C LYS A 439 0.71 24.47 -1.72
N TYR A 440 0.20 23.36 -2.24
CA TYR A 440 0.02 22.11 -1.52
C TYR A 440 1.32 21.36 -1.30
N LEU A 441 2.22 21.35 -2.30
CA LEU A 441 3.55 20.76 -2.20
C LEU A 441 4.47 21.46 -1.20
N ARG A 442 4.15 22.69 -0.82
CA ARG A 442 4.91 23.47 0.17
C ARG A 442 4.44 23.27 1.61
N VAL A 443 3.27 22.68 1.84
CA VAL A 443 2.70 22.53 3.19
C VAL A 443 3.61 21.75 4.13
N PHE A 444 4.34 20.74 3.68
CA PHE A 444 5.31 20.01 4.53
C PHE A 444 6.43 20.91 5.08
N LEU A 445 6.68 22.07 4.48
CA LEU A 445 7.63 23.06 4.98
C LEU A 445 7.08 23.89 6.13
N THR A 446 5.78 23.87 6.39
CA THR A 446 5.15 24.68 7.45
C THR A 446 4.93 23.90 8.73
N ASP A 447 5.06 22.58 8.68
CA ASP A 447 4.80 21.68 9.81
C ASP A 447 5.73 20.45 9.76
N GLY A 448 6.39 20.15 10.88
CA GLY A 448 7.35 19.05 10.96
C GLY A 448 6.74 17.66 10.89
N ASP A 449 5.45 17.53 11.20
CA ASP A 449 4.74 16.23 11.18
C ASP A 449 4.17 15.89 9.81
N VAL A 450 4.08 16.86 8.89
CA VAL A 450 3.57 16.62 7.55
C VAL A 450 4.60 15.90 6.69
N PRO A 451 4.31 14.69 6.16
CA PRO A 451 5.21 13.98 5.26
C PRO A 451 5.25 14.65 3.87
N MET A 452 6.35 14.45 3.14
CA MET A 452 6.46 14.91 1.76
C MET A 452 5.56 14.15 0.78
N ASP A 453 5.13 12.95 1.15
CA ASP A 453 4.42 12.07 0.23
C ASP A 453 3.25 11.32 0.88
N ASN A 454 2.38 10.79 0.03
CA ASN A 454 1.22 9.99 0.39
C ASN A 454 1.47 8.46 0.29
N ASN A 455 2.73 8.03 0.30
CA ASN A 455 3.10 6.62 0.08
C ASN A 455 2.46 5.65 1.08
N ALA A 456 2.13 6.10 2.30
CA ALA A 456 1.53 5.24 3.29
C ALA A 456 0.08 4.88 2.92
N SER A 457 -0.72 5.83 2.37
CA SER A 457 -2.05 5.55 1.83
C SER A 457 -1.98 4.66 0.58
N GLU A 458 -1.03 4.93 -0.33
CA GLU A 458 -0.83 4.08 -1.51
C GLU A 458 -0.50 2.63 -1.12
N ARG A 459 0.32 2.42 -0.08
CA ARG A 459 0.60 1.06 0.45
C ARG A 459 -0.65 0.41 1.04
N ALA A 460 -1.48 1.16 1.76
CA ALA A 460 -2.74 0.64 2.28
C ALA A 460 -3.67 0.21 1.12
N ILE A 461 -3.85 1.06 0.11
CA ILE A 461 -4.64 0.73 -1.10
C ILE A 461 -4.13 -0.53 -1.80
N ARG A 462 -2.83 -0.78 -1.83
CA ARG A 462 -2.26 -1.99 -2.46
C ARG A 462 -2.80 -3.28 -1.85
N GLY A 463 -2.96 -3.36 -0.54
CA GLY A 463 -3.57 -4.52 0.13
C GLY A 463 -4.95 -4.85 -0.43
N PHE A 464 -5.79 -3.84 -0.59
CA PHE A 464 -7.09 -3.96 -1.23
C PHE A 464 -6.99 -4.32 -2.72
N CYS A 465 -6.08 -3.68 -3.47
CA CYS A 465 -5.90 -3.92 -4.91
C CYS A 465 -5.42 -5.35 -5.22
N VAL A 466 -4.57 -5.95 -4.38
CA VAL A 466 -4.18 -7.38 -4.52
C VAL A 466 -5.41 -8.26 -4.40
N GLY A 467 -6.23 -8.07 -3.39
CA GLY A 467 -7.51 -8.77 -3.24
C GLY A 467 -8.42 -8.56 -4.46
N LYS A 468 -8.60 -7.29 -4.86
CA LYS A 468 -9.41 -6.91 -6.04
C LYS A 468 -8.98 -7.65 -7.31
N LYS A 469 -7.68 -7.81 -7.57
CA LYS A 469 -7.19 -8.56 -8.73
C LYS A 469 -7.57 -10.03 -8.70
N ASN A 470 -7.71 -10.63 -7.51
CA ASN A 470 -8.10 -12.03 -7.37
C ASN A 470 -9.60 -12.26 -7.51
N TRP A 471 -10.44 -11.38 -6.96
CA TRP A 471 -11.90 -11.52 -7.01
C TRP A 471 -12.57 -10.60 -8.04
N GLN A 472 -11.87 -9.63 -8.63
CA GLN A 472 -12.19 -8.68 -9.70
C GLN A 472 -13.35 -7.71 -9.40
N MET A 473 -14.49 -8.20 -8.89
CA MET A 473 -15.69 -7.40 -8.63
C MET A 473 -16.36 -7.81 -7.31
N ILE A 474 -17.15 -6.91 -6.77
CA ILE A 474 -18.04 -7.15 -5.63
C ILE A 474 -19.48 -7.22 -6.16
N ASP A 475 -20.30 -8.13 -5.63
CA ASP A 475 -21.63 -8.32 -6.17
C ASP A 475 -22.63 -7.25 -5.73
N THR A 476 -22.58 -6.80 -4.47
CA THR A 476 -23.57 -5.89 -3.88
C THR A 476 -22.94 -4.73 -3.13
N ILE A 477 -23.73 -3.65 -2.94
CA ILE A 477 -23.36 -2.49 -2.11
C ILE A 477 -23.05 -2.92 -0.67
N ASN A 478 -23.89 -3.78 -0.07
CA ASN A 478 -23.66 -4.26 1.30
C ASN A 478 -22.38 -5.08 1.39
N GLY A 479 -22.06 -5.90 0.37
CA GLY A 479 -20.78 -6.61 0.28
C GLY A 479 -19.59 -5.65 0.19
N ALA A 480 -19.73 -4.52 -0.50
CA ALA A 480 -18.70 -3.50 -0.61
C ALA A 480 -18.49 -2.74 0.71
N LYS A 481 -19.58 -2.36 1.40
CA LYS A 481 -19.53 -1.74 2.73
C LYS A 481 -18.91 -2.68 3.77
N ALA A 482 -19.35 -3.93 3.83
CA ALA A 482 -18.77 -4.93 4.72
C ALA A 482 -17.27 -5.16 4.41
N SER A 483 -16.90 -5.18 3.14
CA SER A 483 -15.48 -5.27 2.75
C SER A 483 -14.68 -4.08 3.25
N ALA A 484 -15.20 -2.86 3.15
CA ALA A 484 -14.54 -1.66 3.67
C ALA A 484 -14.29 -1.78 5.19
N ILE A 485 -15.30 -2.18 5.97
CA ILE A 485 -15.19 -2.36 7.42
C ILE A 485 -14.15 -3.44 7.76
N ILE A 486 -14.22 -4.62 7.13
CA ILE A 486 -13.34 -5.74 7.45
C ILE A 486 -11.89 -5.43 7.03
N TYR A 487 -11.66 -4.82 5.86
CA TYR A 487 -10.33 -4.34 5.47
C TYR A 487 -9.78 -3.31 6.44
N SER A 488 -10.61 -2.38 6.92
CA SER A 488 -10.20 -1.38 7.92
C SER A 488 -9.66 -2.02 9.18
N ILE A 489 -10.37 -3.00 9.73
CA ILE A 489 -9.96 -3.72 10.93
C ILE A 489 -8.71 -4.56 10.66
N ALA A 490 -8.64 -5.27 9.51
CA ALA A 490 -7.49 -6.09 9.14
C ALA A 490 -6.22 -5.26 8.99
N GLU A 491 -6.27 -4.14 8.24
CA GLU A 491 -5.10 -3.31 7.98
C GLU A 491 -4.69 -2.52 9.24
N THR A 492 -5.66 -2.04 10.03
CA THR A 492 -5.38 -1.42 11.34
C THR A 492 -4.72 -2.42 12.30
N ALA A 493 -5.19 -3.67 12.36
CA ALA A 493 -4.56 -4.71 13.16
C ALA A 493 -3.11 -4.98 12.71
N LYS A 494 -2.87 -5.12 11.40
CA LYS A 494 -1.54 -5.34 10.83
C LYS A 494 -0.58 -4.19 11.14
N ALA A 495 -1.06 -2.95 11.03
CA ALA A 495 -0.29 -1.74 11.29
C ALA A 495 0.14 -1.63 12.77
N ASN A 496 -0.63 -2.21 13.68
CA ASN A 496 -0.36 -2.26 15.12
C ASN A 496 0.26 -3.60 15.59
N ASN A 497 0.89 -4.35 14.68
CA ASN A 497 1.59 -5.61 14.98
C ASN A 497 0.71 -6.69 15.62
N LEU A 498 -0.58 -6.72 15.27
CA LEU A 498 -1.48 -7.81 15.67
C LEU A 498 -1.50 -8.91 14.61
N LYS A 499 -1.95 -10.10 15.02
CA LYS A 499 -2.30 -11.22 14.17
C LYS A 499 -3.78 -11.07 13.79
N PRO A 500 -4.12 -10.84 12.50
CA PRO A 500 -5.50 -10.50 12.15
C PRO A 500 -6.52 -11.60 12.45
N TYR A 501 -6.15 -12.88 12.26
CA TYR A 501 -7.04 -14.00 12.58
C TYR A 501 -7.47 -13.99 14.04
N GLU A 502 -6.50 -14.00 14.95
CA GLU A 502 -6.73 -14.01 16.41
C GLU A 502 -7.44 -12.73 16.86
N TYR A 503 -7.17 -11.62 16.21
CA TYR A 503 -7.86 -10.37 16.51
C TYR A 503 -9.32 -10.40 16.08
N PHE A 504 -9.63 -10.89 14.86
CA PHE A 504 -11.02 -11.08 14.43
C PHE A 504 -11.78 -12.03 15.35
N GLU A 505 -11.18 -13.17 15.72
CA GLU A 505 -11.80 -14.13 16.63
C GLU A 505 -12.08 -13.50 17.99
N HIS A 506 -11.13 -12.71 18.52
CA HIS A 506 -11.29 -11.97 19.78
C HIS A 506 -12.44 -10.96 19.70
N LEU A 507 -12.52 -10.17 18.64
CA LEU A 507 -13.58 -9.20 18.41
C LEU A 507 -14.95 -9.88 18.31
N LEU A 508 -15.07 -10.93 17.49
CA LEU A 508 -16.31 -11.66 17.29
C LEU A 508 -16.75 -12.47 18.51
N THR A 509 -15.84 -12.73 19.43
CA THR A 509 -16.16 -13.34 20.74
C THR A 509 -16.58 -12.30 21.78
N GLY A 510 -15.99 -11.11 21.73
CA GLY A 510 -16.17 -10.05 22.75
C GLY A 510 -17.34 -9.11 22.46
N ILE A 511 -17.40 -8.55 21.26
CA ILE A 511 -18.42 -7.56 20.88
C ILE A 511 -19.86 -8.08 21.05
N PRO A 512 -20.23 -9.28 20.56
CA PRO A 512 -21.61 -9.76 20.65
C PRO A 512 -22.13 -9.87 22.08
N LYS A 513 -21.27 -10.12 23.06
CA LYS A 513 -21.64 -10.24 24.47
C LYS A 513 -22.01 -8.90 25.12
N ARG A 514 -21.58 -7.78 24.52
CA ARG A 514 -21.70 -6.43 25.05
C ARG A 514 -22.52 -5.49 24.15
N MET A 515 -23.17 -6.04 23.11
CA MET A 515 -24.00 -5.21 22.20
C MET A 515 -25.22 -4.60 22.89
N ASP A 516 -25.70 -5.23 23.96
CA ASP A 516 -26.83 -4.73 24.76
C ASP A 516 -26.39 -3.66 25.79
N ASP A 517 -25.08 -3.43 25.99
CA ASP A 517 -24.57 -2.40 26.90
C ASP A 517 -24.87 -1.01 26.31
N SER A 518 -25.45 -0.12 27.12
CA SER A 518 -25.69 1.27 26.74
C SER A 518 -24.38 2.09 26.64
N ASP A 519 -23.39 1.73 27.45
CA ASP A 519 -22.04 2.31 27.43
C ASP A 519 -21.14 1.53 26.45
N ARG A 520 -20.57 2.25 25.48
CA ARG A 520 -19.66 1.71 24.47
C ARG A 520 -18.18 1.82 24.87
N SER A 521 -17.85 2.24 26.09
CA SER A 521 -16.46 2.38 26.57
C SER A 521 -15.66 1.07 26.48
N PHE A 522 -16.33 -0.08 26.44
CA PHE A 522 -15.67 -1.36 26.24
C PHE A 522 -14.91 -1.47 24.91
N LEU A 523 -15.23 -0.65 23.92
CA LEU A 523 -14.52 -0.62 22.65
C LEU A 523 -13.06 -0.19 22.81
N ASP A 524 -12.76 0.63 23.81
CA ASP A 524 -11.37 1.01 24.14
C ASP A 524 -10.52 -0.19 24.54
N ASP A 525 -11.14 -1.21 25.17
CA ASP A 525 -10.48 -2.45 25.55
C ASP A 525 -10.13 -3.32 24.34
N LEU A 526 -10.85 -3.14 23.23
CA LEU A 526 -10.71 -3.88 21.99
C LEU A 526 -9.83 -3.17 20.95
N LEU A 527 -9.42 -1.93 21.20
CA LEU A 527 -8.53 -1.20 20.29
C LEU A 527 -7.21 -1.94 20.08
N PRO A 528 -6.61 -1.89 18.86
CA PRO A 528 -5.40 -2.65 18.52
C PRO A 528 -4.19 -2.38 19.43
N TRP A 529 -4.15 -1.23 20.08
CA TRP A 529 -3.09 -0.84 21.02
C TRP A 529 -3.48 -1.03 22.49
N SER A 530 -4.68 -1.56 22.76
CA SER A 530 -5.14 -1.78 24.14
C SER A 530 -4.26 -2.79 24.88
N LYS A 531 -3.89 -2.46 26.11
CA LYS A 531 -3.15 -3.37 27.00
C LYS A 531 -3.98 -4.57 27.47
N LYS A 532 -5.31 -4.51 27.32
CA LYS A 532 -6.24 -5.57 27.70
C LYS A 532 -6.36 -6.69 26.65
N LEU A 533 -5.82 -6.49 25.44
CA LEU A 533 -5.80 -7.54 24.44
C LEU A 533 -4.93 -8.72 24.89
N PRO A 534 -5.39 -9.97 24.69
CA PRO A 534 -4.62 -11.16 25.01
C PRO A 534 -3.30 -11.23 24.22
N ASP A 535 -2.27 -11.80 24.82
CA ASP A 535 -0.95 -11.92 24.16
C ASP A 535 -1.01 -12.73 22.86
N VAL A 536 -1.92 -13.69 22.74
CA VAL A 536 -2.09 -14.51 21.53
C VAL A 536 -2.40 -13.66 20.31
N VAL A 537 -3.06 -12.52 20.48
CA VAL A 537 -3.41 -11.58 19.41
C VAL A 537 -2.19 -10.82 18.87
N ARG A 538 -1.11 -10.72 19.65
CA ARG A 538 0.09 -9.94 19.30
C ARG A 538 1.07 -10.75 18.50
N LYS A 539 1.72 -10.12 17.52
CA LYS A 539 2.90 -10.70 16.88
C LYS A 539 4.07 -10.68 17.86
N LEU A 540 4.86 -11.75 17.85
CA LEU A 540 6.13 -11.74 18.55
C LEU A 540 6.98 -10.59 17.98
N LYS A 541 7.48 -9.72 18.86
CA LYS A 541 8.47 -8.71 18.44
C LYS A 541 9.67 -9.48 17.87
N LYS A 542 10.06 -9.19 16.63
CA LYS A 542 11.38 -9.61 16.14
C LYS A 542 12.41 -8.93 17.05
N GLN A 543 13.07 -9.71 17.87
CA GLN A 543 14.21 -9.26 18.66
C GLN A 543 15.38 -8.91 17.76
#